data_3966a1d9599fcaa8c2d47d289aa5ab52
#
_entry.id   3966a1d9599fcaa8c2d47d289aa5ab52
#
_cell.length_a   1.000
_cell.length_b   1.000
_cell.length_c   1.000
_cell.angle_alpha   90.00
_cell.angle_beta   90.00
_cell.angle_gamma   90.00
#
_symmetry.space_group_name_H-M   'P 1'
#
loop_
_entity.id
_entity.type
_entity.pdbx_description
1 polymer ?
#
loop_
_entity_poly.entity_id
_entity_poly.type
_entity_poly.pdbx_seq_one_letter_code
_entity_poly.pdbx_strand_id
1 'polypeptide(L)'
;MKASEIAKIAQIASALEVSGYPKPGNVHRTRDYDDMVFEDFVISGIVIGDTIREACTDVDVDNPKLGKYILQAVAETDRWIKNNTNLGIVMMTTPIAVAASISDSFDDIRENIKLLMGNTSVDDACDLYDAINIADAGGMGDQDEYDVASDNAKNELRENNQIGRAHV
;
A
#
# COMPACT_ATOMS: atom_id res chain seq x y z
N MET A 1 2.13 -20.23 0.30
CA MET A 1 2.61 -19.89 1.68
C MET A 1 1.43 -19.60 2.59
N LYS A 2 1.59 -19.71 3.94
CA LYS A 2 0.50 -19.35 4.88
C LYS A 2 0.39 -17.83 5.01
N ALA A 3 -0.82 -17.30 5.10
CA ALA A 3 -1.08 -15.86 5.27
C ALA A 3 -0.29 -15.23 6.43
N SER A 4 -0.17 -15.95 7.56
CA SER A 4 0.61 -15.49 8.72
C SER A 4 2.12 -15.42 8.47
N GLU A 5 2.67 -16.25 7.58
CA GLU A 5 4.08 -16.21 7.21
C GLU A 5 4.34 -15.04 6.26
N ILE A 6 3.44 -14.82 5.29
CA ILE A 6 3.50 -13.69 4.35
C ILE A 6 3.43 -12.36 5.11
N ALA A 7 2.49 -12.22 6.03
CA ALA A 7 2.38 -11.03 6.87
C ALA A 7 3.67 -10.76 7.66
N LYS A 8 4.27 -11.79 8.25
CA LYS A 8 5.55 -11.67 8.97
C LYS A 8 6.69 -11.25 8.03
N ILE A 9 6.74 -11.79 6.82
CA ILE A 9 7.74 -11.39 5.81
C ILE A 9 7.55 -9.93 5.43
N ALA A 10 6.31 -9.46 5.24
CA ALA A 10 6.00 -8.06 4.95
C ALA A 10 6.47 -7.12 6.08
N GLN A 11 6.19 -7.47 7.33
CA GLN A 11 6.68 -6.72 8.51
C GLN A 11 8.21 -6.66 8.57
N ILE A 12 8.88 -7.79 8.34
CA ILE A 12 10.35 -7.86 8.30
C ILE A 12 10.90 -7.00 7.16
N ALA A 13 10.32 -7.10 5.96
CA ALA A 13 10.76 -6.33 4.79
C ALA A 13 10.63 -4.82 5.03
N SER A 14 9.52 -4.36 5.63
CA SER A 14 9.32 -2.96 6.00
C SER A 14 10.35 -2.49 7.03
N ALA A 15 10.62 -3.27 8.07
CA ALA A 15 11.62 -2.94 9.08
C ALA A 15 13.06 -2.92 8.50
N LEU A 16 13.37 -3.80 7.56
CA LEU A 16 14.67 -3.83 6.89
C LEU A 16 14.81 -2.68 5.89
N GLU A 17 13.73 -2.23 5.26
CA GLU A 17 13.73 -1.09 4.34
C GLU A 17 14.22 0.16 5.07
N VAL A 18 13.63 0.55 6.19
CA VAL A 18 14.06 1.73 6.95
C VAL A 18 15.43 1.55 7.59
N SER A 19 15.84 0.31 7.87
CA SER A 19 17.15 -0.01 8.44
C SER A 19 18.29 0.09 7.43
N GLY A 20 18.00 0.22 6.15
CA GLY A 20 18.99 0.34 5.08
C GLY A 20 19.88 1.59 5.24
N TYR A 21 21.18 1.45 4.87
CA TYR A 21 22.16 2.54 4.97
C TYR A 21 23.27 2.36 3.92
N PRO A 22 23.68 3.45 3.23
CA PRO A 22 23.08 4.78 3.21
C PRO A 22 21.75 4.82 2.44
N LYS A 23 20.85 5.72 2.85
CA LYS A 23 19.54 5.91 2.23
C LYS A 23 19.31 7.41 1.98
N PRO A 24 19.83 7.97 0.88
CA PRO A 24 19.68 9.38 0.57
C PRO A 24 18.22 9.78 0.40
N GLY A 25 17.84 10.92 0.98
CA GLY A 25 16.50 11.50 0.79
C GLY A 25 15.40 10.89 1.64
N ASN A 26 15.72 10.01 2.60
CA ASN A 26 14.73 9.45 3.50
C ASN A 26 15.30 9.21 4.90
N VAL A 27 14.43 8.99 5.88
CA VAL A 27 14.80 8.54 7.23
C VAL A 27 15.43 7.15 7.16
N HIS A 28 16.47 6.95 7.97
CA HIS A 28 17.12 5.66 8.16
C HIS A 28 17.77 5.60 9.56
N ARG A 29 18.21 4.44 9.98
CA ARG A 29 18.70 4.15 11.35
C ARG A 29 19.75 5.09 11.94
N THR A 30 20.39 5.96 11.15
CA THR A 30 21.40 6.92 11.58
C THR A 30 21.03 8.37 11.24
N ARG A 31 19.82 8.60 10.76
CA ARG A 31 19.33 9.93 10.38
C ARG A 31 17.82 10.02 10.47
N ASP A 32 17.34 10.82 11.39
CA ASP A 32 15.97 11.27 11.50
C ASP A 32 15.74 12.57 10.73
N TYR A 33 14.48 12.94 10.56
CA TYR A 33 14.03 14.26 10.17
C TYR A 33 13.37 14.95 11.38
N ASP A 34 13.11 16.26 11.25
CA ASP A 34 12.53 17.04 12.34
C ASP A 34 11.11 16.60 12.70
N ASP A 35 10.39 16.04 11.73
CA ASP A 35 8.99 15.60 11.81
C ASP A 35 8.81 14.08 11.75
N MET A 36 9.85 13.31 11.45
CA MET A 36 9.81 11.85 11.31
C MET A 36 11.07 11.19 11.86
N VAL A 37 10.90 10.19 12.71
CA VAL A 37 12.03 9.45 13.30
C VAL A 37 12.03 7.99 12.82
N PHE A 38 13.15 7.30 13.01
CA PHE A 38 13.35 5.90 12.60
C PHE A 38 12.28 4.97 13.20
N GLU A 39 11.91 5.17 14.46
CA GLU A 39 10.93 4.37 15.18
C GLU A 39 9.53 4.47 14.55
N ASP A 40 9.15 5.59 13.96
CA ASP A 40 7.87 5.75 13.27
C ASP A 40 7.72 4.73 12.14
N PHE A 41 8.77 4.55 11.36
CA PHE A 41 8.82 3.57 10.26
C PHE A 41 8.80 2.13 10.77
N VAL A 42 9.48 1.85 11.88
CA VAL A 42 9.49 0.52 12.49
C VAL A 42 8.10 0.16 13.00
N ILE A 43 7.44 1.08 13.71
CA ILE A 43 6.07 0.88 14.21
C ILE A 43 5.11 0.68 13.04
N SER A 44 5.20 1.52 12.01
CA SER A 44 4.39 1.41 10.79
C SER A 44 4.54 0.03 10.14
N GLY A 45 5.76 -0.48 10.04
CA GLY A 45 6.03 -1.82 9.52
C GLY A 45 5.42 -2.95 10.36
N ILE A 46 5.29 -2.75 11.67
CA ILE A 46 4.68 -3.74 12.57
C ILE A 46 3.15 -3.75 12.40
N VAL A 47 2.51 -2.57 12.39
CA VAL A 47 1.04 -2.49 12.44
C VAL A 47 0.36 -2.96 11.16
N ILE A 48 1.01 -2.92 10.00
CA ILE A 48 0.43 -3.41 8.75
C ILE A 48 0.23 -4.94 8.72
N GLY A 49 0.85 -5.68 9.63
CA GLY A 49 0.89 -7.14 9.58
C GLY A 49 -0.49 -7.81 9.64
N ASP A 50 -1.40 -7.30 10.46
CA ASP A 50 -2.74 -7.87 10.57
C ASP A 50 -3.56 -7.64 9.29
N THR A 51 -3.47 -6.45 8.68
CA THR A 51 -4.13 -6.16 7.41
C THR A 51 -3.58 -7.02 6.27
N ILE A 52 -2.27 -7.17 6.15
CA ILE A 52 -1.65 -8.06 5.15
C ILE A 52 -2.10 -9.52 5.36
N ARG A 53 -2.18 -9.98 6.61
CA ARG A 53 -2.68 -11.34 6.90
C ARG A 53 -4.13 -11.51 6.49
N GLU A 54 -4.99 -10.51 6.74
CA GLU A 54 -6.39 -10.52 6.32
C GLU A 54 -6.49 -10.57 4.80
N ALA A 55 -5.78 -9.68 4.08
CA ALA A 55 -5.73 -9.65 2.62
C ALA A 55 -5.32 -11.00 2.00
N CYS A 56 -4.36 -11.70 2.61
CA CYS A 56 -3.91 -13.03 2.15
C CYS A 56 -4.87 -14.18 2.51
N THR A 57 -5.85 -13.95 3.36
CA THR A 57 -6.81 -14.97 3.81
C THR A 57 -8.13 -14.88 3.02
N ASP A 58 -8.59 -13.69 2.73
CA ASP A 58 -9.86 -13.39 2.05
C ASP A 58 -9.61 -13.07 0.56
N VAL A 59 -8.91 -13.96 -0.15
CA VAL A 59 -8.56 -13.73 -1.56
C VAL A 59 -9.71 -14.14 -2.47
N ASP A 60 -10.26 -13.14 -3.14
CA ASP A 60 -11.13 -13.32 -4.30
C ASP A 60 -10.37 -12.83 -5.54
N VAL A 61 -10.00 -13.75 -6.43
CA VAL A 61 -9.19 -13.43 -7.61
C VAL A 61 -9.95 -12.55 -8.61
N ASP A 62 -11.27 -12.70 -8.68
CA ASP A 62 -12.12 -11.92 -9.58
C ASP A 62 -12.49 -10.54 -9.01
N ASN A 63 -12.32 -10.35 -7.70
CA ASN A 63 -12.51 -9.06 -7.00
C ASN A 63 -11.53 -8.93 -5.82
N PRO A 64 -10.27 -8.65 -6.08
CA PRO A 64 -9.18 -8.79 -5.10
C PRO A 64 -9.19 -7.74 -3.97
N LYS A 65 -9.97 -6.66 -4.12
CA LYS A 65 -10.13 -5.59 -3.11
C LYS A 65 -8.78 -5.03 -2.62
N LEU A 66 -7.81 -4.88 -3.51
CA LEU A 66 -6.46 -4.41 -3.17
C LEU A 66 -6.49 -3.01 -2.57
N GLY A 67 -7.32 -2.11 -3.14
CA GLY A 67 -7.52 -0.75 -2.63
C GLY A 67 -8.00 -0.74 -1.19
N LYS A 68 -9.02 -1.56 -0.86
CA LYS A 68 -9.53 -1.71 0.51
C LYS A 68 -8.42 -2.04 1.50
N TYR A 69 -7.57 -3.02 1.19
CA TYR A 69 -6.51 -3.43 2.11
C TYR A 69 -5.37 -2.41 2.19
N ILE A 70 -5.08 -1.70 1.10
CA ILE A 70 -4.15 -0.57 1.11
C ILE A 70 -4.68 0.54 2.04
N LEU A 71 -5.95 0.94 1.85
CA LEU A 71 -6.61 1.94 2.70
C LEU A 71 -6.61 1.54 4.18
N GLN A 72 -6.97 0.30 4.47
CA GLN A 72 -7.00 -0.22 5.84
C GLN A 72 -5.61 -0.19 6.50
N ALA A 73 -4.56 -0.59 5.79
CA ALA A 73 -3.20 -0.58 6.30
C ALA A 73 -2.67 0.84 6.55
N VAL A 74 -2.99 1.79 5.65
CA VAL A 74 -2.63 3.20 5.81
C VAL A 74 -3.39 3.83 6.97
N ALA A 75 -4.70 3.58 7.09
CA ALA A 75 -5.52 4.07 8.20
C ALA A 75 -5.05 3.52 9.55
N GLU A 76 -4.65 2.24 9.61
CA GLU A 76 -4.09 1.67 10.82
C GLU A 76 -2.72 2.29 11.16
N THR A 77 -1.88 2.56 10.15
CA THR A 77 -0.63 3.30 10.37
C THR A 77 -0.90 4.70 10.91
N ASP A 78 -1.82 5.46 10.30
CA ASP A 78 -2.17 6.82 10.73
C ASP A 78 -2.70 6.86 12.17
N ARG A 79 -3.36 5.82 12.61
CA ARG A 79 -3.87 5.69 13.99
C ARG A 79 -2.74 5.71 15.02
N TRP A 80 -1.57 5.16 14.70
CA TRP A 80 -0.42 5.05 15.59
C TRP A 80 0.63 6.13 15.33
N ILE A 81 0.87 6.41 14.06
CA ILE A 81 1.89 7.34 13.57
C ILE A 81 1.22 8.35 12.65
N LYS A 82 1.15 9.60 13.05
CA LYS A 82 0.47 10.68 12.31
C LYS A 82 1.29 11.23 11.13
N ASN A 83 2.12 10.40 10.52
CA ASN A 83 2.99 10.74 9.41
C ASN A 83 2.92 9.69 8.30
N ASN A 84 3.14 10.11 7.06
CA ASN A 84 3.27 9.19 5.94
C ASN A 84 4.63 8.49 5.97
N THR A 85 4.67 7.32 6.56
CA THR A 85 5.90 6.52 6.70
C THR A 85 5.95 5.31 5.78
N ASN A 86 4.81 4.84 5.25
CA ASN A 86 4.76 3.54 4.57
C ASN A 86 3.75 3.42 3.42
N LEU A 87 3.13 4.50 2.93
CA LEU A 87 2.16 4.42 1.82
C LEU A 87 2.72 3.62 0.64
N GLY A 88 3.90 3.98 0.13
CA GLY A 88 4.54 3.30 -0.99
C GLY A 88 4.85 1.83 -0.69
N ILE A 89 5.28 1.52 0.55
CA ILE A 89 5.55 0.14 0.98
C ILE A 89 4.25 -0.68 0.95
N VAL A 90 3.16 -0.15 1.48
CA VAL A 90 1.86 -0.83 1.52
C VAL A 90 1.30 -1.04 0.11
N MET A 91 1.36 -0.01 -0.75
CA MET A 91 0.92 -0.10 -2.15
C MET A 91 1.64 -1.20 -2.93
N MET A 92 2.94 -1.37 -2.68
CA MET A 92 3.74 -2.42 -3.33
C MET A 92 3.55 -3.79 -2.67
N THR A 93 3.53 -3.83 -1.35
CA THR A 93 3.53 -5.08 -0.59
C THR A 93 2.19 -5.80 -0.66
N THR A 94 1.06 -5.07 -0.64
CA THR A 94 -0.28 -5.67 -0.65
C THR A 94 -0.52 -6.58 -1.86
N PRO A 95 -0.38 -6.12 -3.12
CA PRO A 95 -0.58 -6.99 -4.27
C PRO A 95 0.43 -8.16 -4.33
N ILE A 96 1.68 -7.92 -3.91
CA ILE A 96 2.70 -8.99 -3.86
C ILE A 96 2.31 -10.05 -2.82
N ALA A 97 1.86 -9.64 -1.64
CA ALA A 97 1.46 -10.54 -0.58
C ALA A 97 0.24 -11.39 -0.96
N VAL A 98 -0.79 -10.77 -1.54
CA VAL A 98 -1.99 -11.46 -2.03
C VAL A 98 -1.62 -12.45 -3.13
N ALA A 99 -0.81 -12.04 -4.11
CA ALA A 99 -0.33 -12.94 -5.16
C ALA A 99 0.46 -14.12 -4.60
N ALA A 100 1.37 -13.87 -3.63
CA ALA A 100 2.14 -14.92 -3.00
C ALA A 100 1.27 -15.94 -2.23
N SER A 101 0.12 -15.51 -1.70
CA SER A 101 -0.80 -16.39 -0.96
C SER A 101 -1.48 -17.44 -1.85
N ILE A 102 -1.67 -17.13 -3.13
CA ILE A 102 -2.30 -17.99 -4.13
C ILE A 102 -1.30 -18.64 -5.08
N SER A 103 0.01 -18.42 -4.89
CA SER A 103 1.07 -19.00 -5.73
C SER A 103 1.63 -20.28 -5.14
N ASP A 104 1.86 -21.26 -6.00
CA ASP A 104 2.53 -22.51 -5.64
C ASP A 104 4.06 -22.39 -5.69
N SER A 105 4.57 -21.50 -6.56
CA SER A 105 6.01 -21.24 -6.73
C SER A 105 6.29 -19.74 -6.77
N PHE A 106 7.58 -19.38 -6.67
CA PHE A 106 8.03 -17.99 -6.80
C PHE A 106 7.74 -17.42 -8.20
N ASP A 107 7.85 -18.25 -9.22
CA ASP A 107 7.65 -17.82 -10.62
C ASP A 107 6.17 -17.46 -10.89
N ASP A 108 5.23 -18.08 -10.19
CA ASP A 108 3.80 -17.79 -10.34
C ASP A 108 3.40 -16.42 -9.80
N ILE A 109 4.17 -15.86 -8.85
CA ILE A 109 3.82 -14.60 -8.18
C ILE A 109 3.64 -13.47 -9.21
N ARG A 110 4.52 -13.39 -10.20
CA ARG A 110 4.44 -12.32 -11.21
C ARG A 110 3.18 -12.40 -12.06
N GLU A 111 2.78 -13.59 -12.45
CA GLU A 111 1.57 -13.79 -13.26
C GLU A 111 0.31 -13.56 -12.40
N ASN A 112 0.33 -13.98 -11.14
CA ASN A 112 -0.75 -13.72 -10.21
C ASN A 112 -0.89 -12.22 -9.87
N ILE A 113 0.22 -11.46 -9.77
CA ILE A 113 0.14 -9.99 -9.65
C ILE A 113 -0.58 -9.39 -10.86
N LYS A 114 -0.23 -9.78 -12.08
CA LYS A 114 -0.89 -9.28 -13.30
C LYS A 114 -2.38 -9.60 -13.31
N LEU A 115 -2.73 -10.83 -12.91
CA LEU A 115 -4.12 -11.27 -12.83
C LEU A 115 -4.90 -10.42 -11.82
N LEU A 116 -4.41 -10.29 -10.59
CA LEU A 116 -5.04 -9.49 -9.54
C LEU A 116 -5.16 -8.01 -9.93
N MET A 117 -4.09 -7.41 -10.46
CA MET A 117 -4.13 -6.02 -10.91
C MET A 117 -5.09 -5.81 -12.08
N GLY A 118 -5.24 -6.79 -12.97
CA GLY A 118 -6.21 -6.75 -14.07
C GLY A 118 -7.67 -6.83 -13.61
N ASN A 119 -7.91 -7.37 -12.42
CA ASN A 119 -9.23 -7.56 -11.83
C ASN A 119 -9.57 -6.50 -10.75
N THR A 120 -8.74 -5.45 -10.59
CA THR A 120 -9.09 -4.32 -9.72
C THR A 120 -10.28 -3.54 -10.28
N SER A 121 -11.06 -2.97 -9.37
CA SER A 121 -12.27 -2.22 -9.66
C SER A 121 -12.08 -0.71 -9.52
N VAL A 122 -13.09 0.07 -9.92
CA VAL A 122 -13.14 1.51 -9.62
C VAL A 122 -13.18 1.78 -8.12
N ASP A 123 -13.78 0.89 -7.34
CA ASP A 123 -13.79 1.02 -5.88
C ASP A 123 -12.38 0.86 -5.31
N ASP A 124 -11.55 -0.05 -5.87
CA ASP A 124 -10.13 -0.13 -5.49
C ASP A 124 -9.36 1.17 -5.75
N ALA A 125 -9.64 1.84 -6.86
CA ALA A 125 -9.04 3.14 -7.17
C ALA A 125 -9.53 4.23 -6.20
N CYS A 126 -10.83 4.24 -5.85
CA CYS A 126 -11.38 5.17 -4.87
C CYS A 126 -10.77 4.96 -3.48
N ASP A 127 -10.62 3.70 -3.04
CA ASP A 127 -9.98 3.36 -1.78
C ASP A 127 -8.51 3.76 -1.75
N LEU A 128 -7.81 3.59 -2.89
CA LEU A 128 -6.42 4.04 -3.02
C LEU A 128 -6.31 5.56 -2.89
N TYR A 129 -7.23 6.33 -3.49
CA TYR A 129 -7.27 7.78 -3.35
C TYR A 129 -7.51 8.19 -1.89
N ASP A 130 -8.39 7.50 -1.17
CA ASP A 130 -8.58 7.72 0.27
C ASP A 130 -7.31 7.42 1.07
N ALA A 131 -6.60 6.35 0.72
CA ALA A 131 -5.33 6.02 1.37
C ALA A 131 -4.26 7.10 1.16
N ILE A 132 -4.15 7.64 -0.07
CA ILE A 132 -3.21 8.71 -0.40
C ILE A 132 -3.55 9.98 0.38
N ASN A 133 -4.85 10.34 0.47
CA ASN A 133 -5.32 11.50 1.21
C ASN A 133 -5.10 11.36 2.72
N ILE A 134 -5.33 10.18 3.31
CA ILE A 134 -5.03 9.92 4.74
C ILE A 134 -3.54 10.06 5.01
N ALA A 135 -2.71 9.55 4.11
CA ALA A 135 -1.26 9.60 4.26
C ALA A 135 -0.69 11.02 4.08
N ASP A 136 -1.49 11.98 3.62
CA ASP A 136 -1.04 13.35 3.29
C ASP A 136 0.24 13.32 2.41
N ALA A 137 0.19 12.54 1.35
CA ALA A 137 1.35 12.30 0.50
C ALA A 137 1.75 13.59 -0.24
N GLY A 138 2.82 14.22 0.20
CA GLY A 138 3.33 15.45 -0.39
C GLY A 138 3.89 15.27 -1.80
N GLY A 139 3.99 16.38 -2.55
CA GLY A 139 4.72 16.45 -3.82
C GLY A 139 3.96 15.99 -5.06
N MET A 140 2.66 15.71 -4.95
CA MET A 140 1.86 15.28 -6.11
C MET A 140 1.47 16.44 -7.04
N GLY A 141 1.41 17.68 -6.54
CA GLY A 141 0.97 18.85 -7.31
C GLY A 141 -0.49 18.76 -7.74
N ASP A 142 -0.99 19.82 -8.37
CA ASP A 142 -2.35 19.89 -8.91
C ASP A 142 -2.39 19.23 -10.31
N GLN A 143 -3.43 18.46 -10.59
CA GLN A 143 -3.67 17.83 -11.88
C GLN A 143 -5.00 18.31 -12.48
N ASP A 144 -5.06 18.42 -13.82
CA ASP A 144 -6.28 18.85 -14.52
C ASP A 144 -7.39 17.79 -14.48
N GLU A 145 -7.02 16.50 -14.44
CA GLU A 145 -7.94 15.35 -14.39
C GLU A 145 -7.41 14.33 -13.36
N TYR A 146 -8.33 13.64 -12.69
CA TYR A 146 -8.03 12.61 -11.69
C TYR A 146 -7.13 13.08 -10.54
N ASP A 147 -7.24 14.36 -10.18
CA ASP A 147 -6.49 14.91 -9.05
C ASP A 147 -6.96 14.29 -7.74
N VAL A 148 -6.09 13.53 -7.10
CA VAL A 148 -6.37 12.80 -5.85
C VAL A 148 -6.85 13.74 -4.73
N ALA A 149 -6.39 14.99 -4.71
CA ALA A 149 -6.78 16.00 -3.73
C ALA A 149 -8.14 16.66 -4.06
N SER A 150 -8.70 16.43 -5.26
CA SER A 150 -9.97 17.02 -5.68
C SER A 150 -11.17 16.30 -5.08
N ASP A 151 -12.16 17.05 -4.61
CA ASP A 151 -13.45 16.51 -4.16
C ASP A 151 -14.20 15.73 -5.25
N ASN A 152 -13.90 15.99 -6.52
CA ASN A 152 -14.52 15.34 -7.68
C ASN A 152 -13.77 14.10 -8.18
N ALA A 153 -12.56 13.83 -7.73
CA ALA A 153 -11.70 12.76 -8.26
C ALA A 153 -12.39 11.39 -8.31
N LYS A 154 -13.12 11.02 -7.27
CA LYS A 154 -13.87 9.76 -7.22
C LYS A 154 -15.06 9.71 -8.15
N ASN A 155 -15.71 10.84 -8.42
CA ASN A 155 -16.80 10.92 -9.39
C ASN A 155 -16.24 10.75 -10.80
N GLU A 156 -15.11 11.37 -11.11
CA GLU A 156 -14.42 11.21 -12.39
C GLU A 156 -14.01 9.75 -12.63
N LEU A 157 -13.49 9.06 -11.60
CA LEU A 157 -13.17 7.64 -11.68
C LEU A 157 -14.41 6.79 -11.98
N ARG A 158 -15.54 7.06 -11.31
CA ARG A 158 -16.80 6.33 -11.52
C ARG A 158 -17.43 6.60 -12.87
N GLU A 159 -17.44 7.84 -13.32
CA GLU A 159 -18.02 8.25 -14.60
C GLU A 159 -17.24 7.68 -15.79
N ASN A 160 -15.93 7.65 -15.70
CA ASN A 160 -15.07 7.18 -16.78
C ASN A 160 -14.78 5.67 -16.73
N ASN A 161 -15.26 4.98 -15.69
CA ASN A 161 -15.06 3.52 -15.46
C ASN A 161 -13.62 3.08 -15.73
N GLN A 162 -12.64 3.94 -15.36
CA GLN A 162 -11.23 3.69 -15.61
C GLN A 162 -10.62 2.88 -14.47
N ILE A 163 -10.35 1.63 -14.76
CA ILE A 163 -9.65 0.70 -13.89
C ILE A 163 -8.13 0.96 -14.01
N GLY A 164 -7.45 1.11 -12.88
CA GLY A 164 -5.99 1.06 -12.82
C GLY A 164 -5.20 2.27 -13.34
N ARG A 165 -5.82 3.44 -13.48
CA ARG A 165 -5.13 4.70 -13.83
C ARG A 165 -4.98 5.66 -12.65
N ALA A 166 -4.81 5.15 -11.45
CA ALA A 166 -4.25 5.98 -10.40
C ALA A 166 -2.76 6.21 -10.76
N HIS A 167 -2.46 7.35 -11.33
CA HIS A 167 -1.08 7.77 -11.53
C HIS A 167 -0.50 8.10 -10.15
N VAL A 168 0.40 7.26 -9.71
CA VAL A 168 1.29 7.54 -8.58
C VAL A 168 2.56 8.16 -9.12
#